data_a5a36ec4f1ec4a805b630838d8eea68b
#
_entry.id   a5a36ec4f1ec4a805b630838d8eea68b
#
_cell.length_a   1.000
_cell.length_b   1.000
_cell.length_c   1.000
_cell.angle_alpha   90.00
_cell.angle_beta   90.00
_cell.angle_gamma   90.00
#
_symmetry.space_group_name_H-M   'P 1'
#
loop_
_entity.id
_entity.type
_entity.pdbx_description
1 polymer ?
#
loop_
_entity_poly.entity_id
_entity_poly.type
_entity_poly.pdbx_seq_one_letter_code
_entity_poly.pdbx_strand_id
1 'polypeptide(L)'
;MQKMKTLYEKYGGTPTVTKIVKAFYQIVLDRPNLARYFINIDMDRLIRHQIDFVCYLLGKPSKEDYDMKQFKMAHRKFKITDRSFDDVADIFVTVLHNYGVSNEDVDNIKENLEGLRSYVVS
;
A
#
# COMPACT_ATOMS: atom_id res chain seq x y z
N MET A 1 0.14 -31.63 -7.97
CA MET A 1 0.45 -30.72 -6.85
C MET A 1 -0.01 -29.31 -7.21
N GLN A 2 -0.93 -28.76 -6.46
CA GLN A 2 -1.42 -27.40 -6.73
C GLN A 2 -0.41 -26.40 -6.17
N LYS A 3 0.01 -25.46 -7.02
CA LYS A 3 0.74 -24.28 -6.56
C LYS A 3 -0.19 -23.43 -5.69
N MET A 4 0.27 -23.05 -4.52
CA MET A 4 -0.43 -22.05 -3.73
C MET A 4 -0.45 -20.72 -4.49
N LYS A 5 -1.63 -20.15 -4.66
CA LYS A 5 -1.76 -18.84 -5.28
C LYS A 5 -1.26 -17.76 -4.32
N THR A 6 -0.56 -16.76 -4.88
CA THR A 6 -0.26 -15.54 -4.13
C THR A 6 -1.54 -14.77 -3.86
N LEU A 7 -1.50 -13.84 -2.90
CA LEU A 7 -2.63 -12.95 -2.68
C LEU A 7 -2.93 -12.13 -3.95
N TYR A 8 -1.89 -11.75 -4.67
CA TYR A 8 -2.00 -11.06 -5.95
C TYR A 8 -2.88 -11.84 -6.94
N GLU A 9 -2.60 -13.13 -7.11
CA GLU A 9 -3.36 -13.99 -8.03
C GLU A 9 -4.77 -14.27 -7.51
N LYS A 10 -4.88 -14.50 -6.20
CA LYS A 10 -6.16 -14.87 -5.55
C LYS A 10 -7.23 -13.80 -5.74
N TYR A 11 -6.86 -12.52 -5.71
CA TYR A 11 -7.80 -11.42 -5.76
C TYR A 11 -7.92 -10.73 -7.12
N GLY A 12 -7.33 -11.31 -8.16
CA GLY A 12 -7.55 -10.86 -9.54
C GLY A 12 -6.42 -10.03 -10.17
N GLY A 13 -5.25 -10.00 -9.54
CA GLY A 13 -4.06 -9.41 -10.15
C GLY A 13 -4.07 -7.89 -10.21
N THR A 14 -3.31 -7.33 -11.14
CA THR A 14 -3.11 -5.88 -11.28
C THR A 14 -4.42 -5.08 -11.41
N PRO A 15 -5.45 -5.53 -12.16
CA PRO A 15 -6.70 -4.77 -12.24
C PRO A 15 -7.36 -4.56 -10.88
N THR A 16 -7.35 -5.57 -10.02
CA THR A 16 -7.91 -5.45 -8.66
C THR A 16 -7.06 -4.53 -7.80
N VAL A 17 -5.73 -4.69 -7.83
CA VAL A 17 -4.82 -3.82 -7.09
C VAL A 17 -5.00 -2.36 -7.51
N THR A 18 -5.16 -2.10 -8.80
CA THR A 18 -5.40 -0.75 -9.30
C THR A 18 -6.63 -0.11 -8.67
N LYS A 19 -7.73 -0.87 -8.59
CA LYS A 19 -8.98 -0.38 -7.95
C LYS A 19 -8.78 -0.10 -6.47
N ILE A 20 -8.08 -1.01 -5.77
CA ILE A 20 -7.79 -0.86 -4.34
C ILE A 20 -6.97 0.40 -4.08
N VAL A 21 -5.88 0.60 -4.83
CA VAL A 21 -4.99 1.75 -4.64
C VAL A 21 -5.72 3.07 -4.93
N LYS A 22 -6.51 3.12 -6.00
CA LYS A 22 -7.29 4.31 -6.33
C LYS A 22 -8.32 4.64 -5.26
N ALA A 23 -9.06 3.64 -4.77
CA ALA A 23 -10.05 3.82 -3.70
C ALA A 23 -9.36 4.31 -2.42
N PHE A 24 -8.21 3.74 -2.10
CA PHE A 24 -7.40 4.13 -0.96
C PHE A 24 -7.04 5.63 -1.00
N TYR A 25 -6.51 6.10 -2.12
CA TYR A 25 -6.12 7.51 -2.24
C TYR A 25 -7.31 8.46 -2.25
N GLN A 26 -8.47 8.04 -2.74
CA GLN A 26 -9.69 8.86 -2.63
C GLN A 26 -10.02 9.17 -1.18
N ILE A 27 -9.89 8.19 -0.29
CA ILE A 27 -10.14 8.37 1.14
C ILE A 27 -9.04 9.21 1.79
N VAL A 28 -7.77 8.89 1.47
CA VAL A 28 -6.61 9.61 2.04
C VAL A 28 -6.68 11.09 1.72
N LEU A 29 -7.00 11.44 0.47
CA LEU A 29 -7.04 12.84 0.05
C LEU A 29 -8.24 13.60 0.61
N ASP A 30 -9.28 12.90 1.09
CA ASP A 30 -10.39 13.50 1.80
C ASP A 30 -10.10 13.78 3.29
N ARG A 31 -8.97 13.29 3.80
CA ARG A 31 -8.57 13.51 5.20
C ARG A 31 -7.54 14.65 5.26
N PRO A 32 -7.90 15.83 5.83
CA PRO A 32 -6.98 16.97 5.84
C PRO A 32 -5.62 16.67 6.48
N ASN A 33 -5.60 15.88 7.54
CA ASN A 33 -4.36 15.51 8.23
C ASN A 33 -3.44 14.60 7.40
N LEU A 34 -3.97 13.95 6.37
CA LEU A 34 -3.20 13.09 5.48
C LEU A 34 -2.96 13.77 4.12
N ALA A 35 -3.96 14.49 3.60
CA ALA A 35 -3.87 15.15 2.32
C ALA A 35 -2.69 16.13 2.24
N ARG A 36 -2.30 16.72 3.36
CA ARG A 36 -1.17 17.67 3.43
C ARG A 36 0.16 17.09 2.96
N TYR A 37 0.33 15.75 3.08
CA TYR A 37 1.56 15.09 2.61
C TYR A 37 1.66 15.07 1.10
N PHE A 38 0.56 15.31 0.38
CA PHE A 38 0.48 15.16 -1.07
C PHE A 38 0.34 16.48 -1.82
N ILE A 39 0.53 17.61 -1.12
CA ILE A 39 0.54 18.94 -1.76
C ILE A 39 1.70 19.00 -2.75
N ASN A 40 1.41 19.43 -3.99
CA ASN A 40 2.39 19.54 -5.08
C ASN A 40 2.99 18.19 -5.53
N ILE A 41 2.30 17.09 -5.25
CA ILE A 41 2.70 15.75 -5.71
C ILE A 41 1.92 15.42 -6.97
N ASP A 42 2.62 14.85 -7.97
CA ASP A 42 1.99 14.27 -9.15
C ASP A 42 1.32 12.96 -8.73
N MET A 43 0.00 13.03 -8.46
CA MET A 43 -0.74 11.89 -7.93
C MET A 43 -0.84 10.74 -8.94
N ASP A 44 -0.92 11.01 -10.23
CA ASP A 44 -0.98 9.95 -11.24
C ASP A 44 0.29 9.10 -11.22
N ARG A 45 1.43 9.76 -11.13
CA ARG A 45 2.72 9.08 -11.02
C ARG A 45 2.85 8.29 -9.72
N LEU A 46 2.45 8.92 -8.60
CA LEU A 46 2.49 8.28 -7.29
C LEU A 46 1.61 7.03 -7.27
N ILE A 47 0.39 7.14 -7.76
CA ILE A 47 -0.55 6.02 -7.79
C ILE A 47 0.02 4.87 -8.60
N ARG A 48 0.61 5.14 -9.78
CA ARG A 48 1.26 4.09 -10.58
C ARG A 48 2.36 3.37 -9.81
N HIS A 49 3.21 4.13 -9.12
CA HIS A 49 4.27 3.53 -8.29
C HIS A 49 3.71 2.71 -7.15
N GLN A 50 2.64 3.18 -6.53
CA GLN A 50 2.01 2.45 -5.43
C GLN A 50 1.30 1.18 -5.90
N ILE A 51 0.71 1.19 -7.10
CA ILE A 51 0.14 -0.01 -7.69
C ILE A 51 1.23 -1.09 -7.82
N ASP A 52 2.38 -0.72 -8.37
CA ASP A 52 3.51 -1.66 -8.51
C ASP A 52 3.98 -2.17 -7.16
N PHE A 53 4.09 -1.28 -6.17
CA PHE A 53 4.52 -1.65 -4.83
C PHE A 53 3.53 -2.61 -4.16
N VAL A 54 2.24 -2.33 -4.23
CA VAL A 54 1.21 -3.18 -3.62
C VAL A 54 1.16 -4.54 -4.33
N CYS A 55 1.30 -4.57 -5.66
CA CYS A 55 1.42 -5.83 -6.39
C CYS A 55 2.59 -6.66 -5.85
N TYR A 56 3.74 -6.05 -5.66
CA TYR A 56 4.91 -6.71 -5.08
C TYR A 56 4.61 -7.21 -3.66
N LEU A 57 4.00 -6.37 -2.83
CA LEU A 57 3.65 -6.71 -1.46
C LEU A 57 2.72 -7.93 -1.39
N LEU A 58 1.83 -8.08 -2.36
CA LEU A 58 0.89 -9.20 -2.43
C LEU A 58 1.48 -10.44 -3.11
N GLY A 59 2.74 -10.41 -3.50
CA GLY A 59 3.45 -11.57 -3.99
C GLY A 59 3.56 -11.69 -5.51
N LYS A 60 3.29 -10.62 -6.27
CA LYS A 60 3.53 -10.64 -7.71
C LYS A 60 5.01 -10.91 -7.97
N PRO A 61 5.35 -11.91 -8.82
CA PRO A 61 6.74 -12.11 -9.19
C PRO A 61 7.33 -10.86 -9.85
N SER A 62 8.48 -10.42 -9.35
CA SER A 62 9.21 -9.30 -9.93
C SER A 62 10.58 -9.77 -10.37
N LYS A 63 11.04 -9.28 -11.51
CA LYS A 63 12.39 -9.58 -12.01
C LYS A 63 13.47 -8.84 -11.23
N GLU A 64 13.09 -7.78 -10.54
CA GLU A 64 14.00 -6.96 -9.76
C GLU A 64 13.50 -6.86 -8.33
N ASP A 65 14.41 -6.97 -7.37
CA ASP A 65 14.08 -6.73 -5.97
C ASP A 65 13.73 -5.26 -5.77
N TYR A 66 12.70 -5.03 -4.96
CA TYR A 66 12.34 -3.68 -4.60
C TYR A 66 13.45 -3.05 -3.76
N ASP A 67 13.88 -1.85 -4.15
CA ASP A 67 14.93 -1.13 -3.42
C ASP A 67 14.34 -0.44 -2.19
N MET A 68 14.45 -1.11 -1.04
CA MET A 68 13.94 -0.58 0.22
C MET A 68 14.67 0.68 0.68
N LYS A 69 15.90 0.87 0.25
CA LYS A 69 16.63 2.10 0.55
C LYS A 69 16.01 3.31 -0.16
N GLN A 70 15.67 3.15 -1.43
CA GLN A 70 14.95 4.20 -2.18
C GLN A 70 13.57 4.43 -1.59
N PHE A 71 12.87 3.38 -1.21
CA PHE A 71 11.57 3.47 -0.54
C PHE A 71 11.67 4.32 0.73
N LYS A 72 12.65 4.04 1.58
CA LYS A 72 12.90 4.80 2.80
C LYS A 72 13.21 6.27 2.51
N MET A 73 14.08 6.52 1.54
CA MET A 73 14.45 7.89 1.16
C MET A 73 13.26 8.69 0.62
N ALA A 74 12.42 8.05 -0.18
CA ALA A 74 11.24 8.71 -0.75
C ALA A 74 10.25 9.14 0.33
N HIS A 75 10.13 8.39 1.42
CA HIS A 75 9.18 8.71 2.50
C HIS A 75 9.79 9.62 3.56
N ARG A 76 11.10 9.61 3.72
CA ARG A 76 11.80 10.36 4.78
C ARG A 76 11.50 11.86 4.73
N LYS A 77 11.43 12.43 3.54
CA LYS A 77 11.17 13.87 3.35
C LYS A 77 9.77 14.30 3.81
N PHE A 78 8.83 13.37 3.93
CA PHE A 78 7.45 13.69 4.33
C PHE A 78 7.28 13.78 5.85
N LYS A 79 8.24 13.31 6.63
CA LYS A 79 8.17 13.30 8.10
C LYS A 79 6.89 12.71 8.63
N ILE A 80 6.55 11.52 8.15
CA ILE A 80 5.32 10.82 8.52
C ILE A 80 5.40 10.37 9.97
N THR A 81 4.36 10.70 10.76
CA THR A 81 4.28 10.32 12.17
C THR A 81 3.73 8.91 12.32
N ASP A 82 3.95 8.30 13.49
CA ASP A 82 3.33 7.00 13.83
C ASP A 82 1.82 7.06 13.70
N ARG A 83 1.20 8.14 14.19
CA ARG A 83 -0.25 8.32 14.11
C ARG A 83 -0.73 8.36 12.66
N SER A 84 -0.05 9.10 11.80
CA SER A 84 -0.40 9.16 10.37
C SER A 84 -0.22 7.81 9.70
N PHE A 85 0.83 7.07 10.06
CA PHE A 85 1.02 5.71 9.56
C PHE A 85 -0.14 4.80 9.97
N ASP A 86 -0.56 4.86 11.23
CA ASP A 86 -1.69 4.06 11.72
C ASP A 86 -2.98 4.42 10.98
N ASP A 87 -3.25 5.71 10.77
CA ASP A 87 -4.44 6.15 10.04
C ASP A 87 -4.44 5.62 8.61
N VAL A 88 -3.31 5.70 7.93
CA VAL A 88 -3.14 5.18 6.57
C VAL A 88 -3.34 3.67 6.53
N ALA A 89 -2.76 2.94 7.48
CA ALA A 89 -2.92 1.49 7.55
C ALA A 89 -4.39 1.10 7.78
N ASP A 90 -5.11 1.81 8.65
CA ASP A 90 -6.53 1.55 8.90
C ASP A 90 -7.38 1.81 7.66
N ILE A 91 -7.09 2.87 6.91
CA ILE A 91 -7.79 3.16 5.65
C ILE A 91 -7.54 2.03 4.65
N PHE A 92 -6.30 1.56 4.53
CA PHE A 92 -5.95 0.49 3.61
C PHE A 92 -6.69 -0.80 3.96
N VAL A 93 -6.74 -1.16 5.24
CA VAL A 93 -7.48 -2.33 5.73
C VAL A 93 -8.97 -2.22 5.38
N THR A 94 -9.57 -1.05 5.58
CA THR A 94 -10.97 -0.82 5.24
C THR A 94 -11.23 -1.06 3.76
N VAL A 95 -10.36 -0.54 2.89
CA VAL A 95 -10.48 -0.72 1.44
C VAL A 95 -10.33 -2.19 1.07
N LEU A 96 -9.37 -2.91 1.67
CA LEU A 96 -9.20 -4.33 1.43
C LEU A 96 -10.49 -5.11 1.73
N HIS A 97 -11.13 -4.84 2.87
CA HIS A 97 -12.41 -5.47 3.22
C HIS A 97 -13.49 -5.13 2.20
N ASN A 98 -13.54 -3.90 1.72
CA ASN A 98 -14.54 -3.48 0.73
C ASN A 98 -14.40 -4.22 -0.60
N TYR A 99 -13.20 -4.69 -0.91
CA TYR A 99 -12.93 -5.48 -2.12
C TYR A 99 -12.93 -6.99 -1.86
N GLY A 100 -13.46 -7.41 -0.72
CA GLY A 100 -13.70 -8.83 -0.44
C GLY A 100 -12.49 -9.61 0.06
N VAL A 101 -11.43 -8.92 0.51
CA VAL A 101 -10.28 -9.60 1.08
C VAL A 101 -10.65 -10.19 2.45
N SER A 102 -10.34 -11.47 2.67
CA SER A 102 -10.70 -12.16 3.91
C SER A 102 -9.95 -11.58 5.12
N ASN A 103 -10.51 -11.78 6.32
CA ASN A 103 -9.88 -11.35 7.56
C ASN A 103 -8.47 -11.94 7.74
N GLU A 104 -8.29 -13.20 7.40
CA GLU A 104 -6.98 -13.86 7.49
C GLU A 104 -5.96 -13.20 6.56
N ASP A 105 -6.36 -12.93 5.33
CA ASP A 105 -5.47 -12.30 4.36
C ASP A 105 -5.18 -10.83 4.74
N VAL A 106 -6.17 -10.11 5.28
CA VAL A 106 -5.97 -8.76 5.79
C VAL A 106 -4.95 -8.76 6.92
N ASP A 107 -5.04 -9.72 7.84
CA ASP A 107 -4.09 -9.82 8.95
C ASP A 107 -2.66 -10.04 8.44
N ASN A 108 -2.48 -10.88 7.44
CA ASN A 108 -1.17 -11.12 6.82
C ASN A 108 -0.62 -9.86 6.16
N ILE A 109 -1.47 -9.15 5.42
CA ILE A 109 -1.08 -7.88 4.78
C ILE A 109 -0.72 -6.84 5.84
N LYS A 110 -1.48 -6.78 6.91
CA LYS A 110 -1.26 -5.85 8.02
C LYS A 110 0.09 -6.09 8.70
N GLU A 111 0.49 -7.34 8.89
CA GLU A 111 1.81 -7.68 9.40
C GLU A 111 2.92 -7.16 8.47
N ASN A 112 2.75 -7.34 7.17
CA ASN A 112 3.70 -6.83 6.19
C ASN A 112 3.78 -5.30 6.22
N LEU A 113 2.65 -4.61 6.40
CA LEU A 113 2.64 -3.15 6.55
C LEU A 113 3.37 -2.71 7.81
N GLU A 114 3.17 -3.40 8.93
CA GLU A 114 3.89 -3.07 10.17
C GLU A 114 5.42 -3.20 9.99
N GLY A 115 5.86 -4.15 9.20
CA GLY A 115 7.28 -4.29 8.87
C GLY A 115 7.85 -3.08 8.11
N LEU A 116 6.99 -2.27 7.50
CA LEU A 116 7.42 -1.07 6.77
C LEU A 116 7.49 0.19 7.64
N ARG A 117 6.93 0.14 8.85
CA ARG A 117 6.84 1.33 9.72
C ARG A 117 8.19 2.01 9.90
N SER A 118 9.23 1.25 10.18
CA SER A 118 10.57 1.81 10.40
C SER A 118 11.16 2.48 9.16
N TYR A 119 10.68 2.14 7.97
CA TYR A 119 11.12 2.74 6.71
C TYR A 119 10.34 4.01 6.37
N VAL A 120 9.16 4.18 6.94
CA VAL A 120 8.22 5.26 6.57
C VAL A 120 8.16 6.35 7.64
N VAL A 121 8.10 5.95 8.90
CA VAL A 121 8.00 6.89 10.02
C VAL A 121 9.35 7.52 10.32
N SER A 122 9.35 8.83 10.49
CA SER A 122 10.55 9.59 10.85
C SER A 122 10.56 9.92 12.33
#